data_901684e9b8b16cceb0acb75a8f447174
#
_entry.id   901684e9b8b16cceb0acb75a8f447174
#
_cell.length_a   1.000
_cell.length_b   1.000
_cell.length_c   1.000
_cell.angle_alpha   90.00
_cell.angle_beta   90.00
_cell.angle_gamma   90.00
#
_symmetry.space_group_name_H-M   'P 1'
#
loop_
_entity.id
_entity.type
_entity.pdbx_description
1 polymer ?
#
loop_
_entity_poly.entity_id
_entity_poly.type
_entity_poly.pdbx_seq_one_letter_code
_entity_poly.pdbx_strand_id
1 'polypeptide(L)'
;MAKKAVRARSKLTDIHQNLAEILGVERLDQLVGLSRLRRLWPHIVGPMLAQRTEPIELKPSSDGSSTLIIAVGHSTMAQQIIFLRDDIRKSCFEQARMGRIAKIFTRVQTAAGIQPDKTIPEAKPVSLQQKKQLASELQSIKNRQLRHAMFEARLAQLRYSTGETP
;
A
#
# COMPACT_ATOMS: atom_id res chain seq x y z
N MET A 1 31.50 14.29 -9.68
CA MET A 1 30.13 13.71 -9.94
C MET A 1 29.38 13.28 -8.67
N ALA A 2 29.39 14.06 -7.57
CA ALA A 2 28.82 13.63 -6.29
C ALA A 2 27.62 14.47 -5.77
N LYS A 3 27.01 15.35 -6.59
CA LYS A 3 25.95 16.26 -6.12
C LYS A 3 24.50 15.78 -6.28
N LYS A 4 24.24 14.67 -6.98
CA LYS A 4 22.86 14.21 -7.28
C LYS A 4 22.24 13.30 -6.21
N ALA A 5 23.06 12.60 -5.42
CA ALA A 5 22.59 11.67 -4.39
C ALA A 5 22.17 12.37 -3.07
N VAL A 6 22.74 13.55 -2.77
CA VAL A 6 22.47 14.30 -1.54
C VAL A 6 21.08 14.98 -1.57
N ARG A 7 20.61 15.43 -2.74
CA ARG A 7 19.30 16.11 -2.88
C ARG A 7 18.09 15.20 -2.70
N ALA A 8 18.18 13.92 -3.04
CA ALA A 8 17.05 12.99 -2.88
C ALA A 8 16.83 12.58 -1.41
N ARG A 9 17.91 12.49 -0.62
CA ARG A 9 17.82 12.16 0.81
C ARG A 9 17.24 13.30 1.65
N SER A 10 17.57 14.56 1.34
CA SER A 10 17.05 15.72 2.08
C SER A 10 15.53 15.86 1.94
N LYS A 11 14.96 15.66 0.73
CA LYS A 11 13.51 15.76 0.52
C LYS A 11 12.69 14.71 1.28
N LEU A 12 13.20 13.48 1.42
CA LEU A 12 12.52 12.44 2.19
C LEU A 12 12.58 12.71 3.69
N THR A 13 13.68 13.26 4.18
CA THR A 13 13.83 13.65 5.59
C THR A 13 12.88 14.80 5.93
N ASP A 14 12.76 15.80 5.05
CA ASP A 14 11.84 16.94 5.23
C ASP A 14 10.37 16.49 5.27
N ILE A 15 9.96 15.54 4.42
CA ILE A 15 8.60 15.00 4.41
C ILE A 15 8.29 14.25 5.72
N HIS A 16 9.24 13.45 6.21
CA HIS A 16 9.07 12.72 7.46
C HIS A 16 8.95 13.67 8.67
N GLN A 17 9.76 14.72 8.70
CA GLN A 17 9.69 15.76 9.73
C GLN A 17 8.36 16.51 9.70
N ASN A 18 7.92 16.96 8.52
CA ASN A 18 6.63 17.65 8.36
C ASN A 18 5.44 16.77 8.77
N LEU A 19 5.47 15.47 8.45
CA LEU A 19 4.45 14.53 8.88
C LEU A 19 4.48 14.30 10.40
N ALA A 20 5.66 14.26 11.00
CA ALA A 20 5.81 14.10 12.45
C ALA A 20 5.29 15.34 13.21
N GLU A 21 5.46 16.57 12.66
CA GLU A 21 4.91 17.80 13.23
C GLU A 21 3.38 17.83 13.16
N ILE A 22 2.80 17.36 12.04
CA ILE A 22 1.34 17.40 11.82
C ILE A 22 0.61 16.33 12.62
N LEU A 23 1.14 15.10 12.62
CA LEU A 23 0.47 13.92 13.19
C LEU A 23 0.92 13.61 14.63
N GLY A 24 2.05 14.13 15.06
CA GLY A 24 2.78 13.69 16.25
C GLY A 24 3.64 12.45 15.97
N VAL A 25 4.80 12.37 16.61
CA VAL A 25 5.78 11.30 16.40
C VAL A 25 5.19 9.93 16.74
N GLU A 26 4.47 9.82 17.84
CA GLU A 26 3.85 8.55 18.28
C GLU A 26 2.83 8.02 17.28
N ARG A 27 2.01 8.88 16.72
CA ARG A 27 1.00 8.49 15.74
C ARG A 27 1.61 8.11 14.40
N LEU A 28 2.70 8.78 14.02
CA LEU A 28 3.46 8.41 12.83
C LEU A 28 4.09 7.03 12.97
N ASP A 29 4.71 6.73 14.11
CA ASP A 29 5.30 5.42 14.40
C ASP A 29 4.25 4.30 14.38
N GLN A 30 3.05 4.55 14.90
CA GLN A 30 1.92 3.61 14.84
C GLN A 30 1.49 3.33 13.40
N LEU A 31 1.38 4.37 12.56
CA LEU A 31 1.00 4.23 11.15
C LEU A 31 2.07 3.46 10.35
N VAL A 32 3.33 3.75 10.59
CA VAL A 32 4.46 3.05 9.98
C VAL A 32 4.48 1.58 10.43
N GLY A 33 4.28 1.33 11.72
CA GLY A 33 4.18 -0.02 12.27
C GLY A 33 3.02 -0.80 11.67
N LEU A 34 1.84 -0.19 11.59
CA LEU A 34 0.65 -0.79 10.99
C LEU A 34 0.84 -1.09 9.49
N SER A 35 1.44 -0.17 8.74
CA SER A 35 1.77 -0.38 7.33
C SER A 35 2.72 -1.55 7.12
N ARG A 36 3.77 -1.64 7.96
CA ARG A 36 4.69 -2.78 7.95
C ARG A 36 3.98 -4.09 8.27
N LEU A 37 3.10 -4.10 9.28
CA LEU A 37 2.33 -5.26 9.67
C LEU A 37 1.39 -5.71 8.54
N ARG A 38 0.71 -4.80 7.86
CA ARG A 38 -0.15 -5.11 6.71
C ARG A 38 0.63 -5.81 5.59
N ARG A 39 1.84 -5.36 5.31
CA ARG A 39 2.69 -5.99 4.29
C ARG A 39 3.11 -7.41 4.67
N LEU A 40 3.38 -7.65 5.94
CA LEU A 40 3.80 -8.96 6.46
C LEU A 40 2.61 -9.88 6.80
N TRP A 41 1.38 -9.34 6.81
CA TRP A 41 0.19 -10.04 7.28
C TRP A 41 -0.04 -11.39 6.60
N PRO A 42 0.09 -11.53 5.26
CA PRO A 42 -0.06 -12.82 4.60
C PRO A 42 0.96 -13.88 5.05
N HIS A 43 2.13 -13.46 5.49
CA HIS A 43 3.15 -14.37 6.03
C HIS A 43 2.86 -14.77 7.47
N ILE A 44 2.21 -13.91 8.24
CA ILE A 44 1.89 -14.12 9.66
C ILE A 44 0.69 -15.05 9.82
N VAL A 45 -0.42 -14.76 9.14
CA VAL A 45 -1.67 -15.52 9.29
C VAL A 45 -1.91 -16.53 8.16
N GLY A 46 -1.08 -16.50 7.13
CA GLY A 46 -1.27 -17.28 5.91
C GLY A 46 -2.15 -16.58 4.86
N PRO A 47 -1.95 -16.92 3.57
CA PRO A 47 -2.60 -16.20 2.46
C PRO A 47 -4.13 -16.31 2.48
N MET A 48 -4.68 -17.44 2.90
CA MET A 48 -6.13 -17.66 2.97
C MET A 48 -6.81 -16.73 3.98
N LEU A 49 -6.24 -16.59 5.18
CA LEU A 49 -6.79 -15.70 6.20
C LEU A 49 -6.54 -14.22 5.85
N ALA A 50 -5.41 -13.89 5.28
CA ALA A 50 -5.07 -12.52 4.89
C ALA A 50 -6.06 -11.93 3.88
N GLN A 51 -6.64 -12.74 2.99
CA GLN A 51 -7.67 -12.27 2.05
C GLN A 51 -8.96 -11.82 2.70
N ARG A 52 -9.21 -12.23 3.94
CA ARG A 52 -10.45 -11.97 4.69
C ARG A 52 -10.22 -11.31 6.04
N THR A 53 -8.97 -10.97 6.34
CA THR A 53 -8.58 -10.31 7.60
C THR A 53 -7.49 -9.29 7.33
N GLU A 54 -7.52 -8.19 8.06
CA GLU A 54 -6.46 -7.17 7.96
C GLU A 54 -6.26 -6.46 9.31
N PRO A 55 -5.04 -6.09 9.67
CA PRO A 55 -4.78 -5.24 10.81
C PRO A 55 -5.21 -3.80 10.46
N ILE A 56 -6.14 -3.23 11.23
CA ILE A 56 -6.72 -1.91 10.95
C ILE A 56 -6.22 -0.83 11.90
N GLU A 57 -5.91 -1.19 13.14
CA GLU A 57 -5.56 -0.19 14.14
C GLU A 57 -4.58 -0.78 15.16
N LEU A 58 -3.64 0.05 15.60
CA LEU A 58 -2.73 -0.23 16.70
C LEU A 58 -2.91 0.86 17.75
N LYS A 59 -3.44 0.49 18.92
CA LYS A 59 -3.65 1.42 20.04
C LYS A 59 -2.54 1.24 21.07
N PRO A 60 -1.80 2.29 21.40
CA PRO A 60 -0.85 2.23 22.49
C PRO A 60 -1.60 2.11 23.82
N SER A 61 -0.99 1.43 24.75
CA SER A 61 -1.46 1.32 26.14
C SER A 61 -0.47 2.04 27.05
N SER A 62 -0.94 2.47 28.21
CA SER A 62 -0.14 3.22 29.20
C SER A 62 1.04 2.44 29.77
N ASP A 63 1.06 1.11 29.61
CA ASP A 63 2.10 0.20 30.08
C ASP A 63 3.21 -0.07 29.04
N GLY A 64 3.26 0.73 27.95
CA GLY A 64 4.22 0.55 26.86
C GLY A 64 3.89 -0.63 25.93
N SER A 65 2.77 -1.32 26.15
CA SER A 65 2.28 -2.34 25.24
C SER A 65 1.30 -1.73 24.22
N SER A 66 0.89 -2.52 23.23
CA SER A 66 -0.10 -2.10 22.25
C SER A 66 -1.24 -3.09 22.15
N THR A 67 -2.41 -2.57 21.80
CA THR A 67 -3.58 -3.36 21.44
C THR A 67 -3.75 -3.36 19.93
N LEU A 68 -3.77 -4.54 19.33
CA LEU A 68 -3.97 -4.71 17.90
C LEU A 68 -5.46 -4.98 17.61
N ILE A 69 -6.05 -4.22 16.69
CA ILE A 69 -7.42 -4.43 16.20
C ILE A 69 -7.32 -4.97 14.76
N ILE A 70 -7.96 -6.12 14.56
CA ILE A 70 -7.98 -6.83 13.29
C ILE A 70 -9.42 -6.82 12.74
N ALA A 71 -9.60 -6.30 11.53
CA ALA A 71 -10.85 -6.47 10.79
C ALA A 71 -10.93 -7.89 10.25
N VAL A 72 -12.11 -8.48 10.31
CA VAL A 72 -12.39 -9.84 9.82
C VAL A 72 -13.67 -9.83 9.00
N GLY A 73 -13.69 -10.51 7.86
CA GLY A 73 -14.83 -10.56 6.94
C GLY A 73 -16.06 -11.27 7.51
N HIS A 74 -15.85 -12.26 8.39
CA HIS A 74 -16.92 -13.06 9.01
C HIS A 74 -16.56 -13.43 10.45
N SER A 75 -17.56 -13.71 11.27
CA SER A 75 -17.39 -14.12 12.67
C SER A 75 -16.58 -15.41 12.83
N THR A 76 -16.68 -16.35 11.91
CA THR A 76 -15.86 -17.57 11.89
C THR A 76 -14.37 -17.28 11.79
N MET A 77 -13.98 -16.24 11.04
CA MET A 77 -12.58 -15.79 10.95
C MET A 77 -12.11 -15.19 12.28
N ALA A 78 -13.00 -14.53 13.02
CA ALA A 78 -12.67 -14.02 14.35
C ALA A 78 -12.22 -15.14 15.29
N GLN A 79 -12.89 -16.28 15.26
CA GLN A 79 -12.51 -17.46 16.03
C GLN A 79 -11.11 -17.97 15.65
N GLN A 80 -10.82 -18.04 14.35
CA GLN A 80 -9.50 -18.46 13.87
C GLN A 80 -8.40 -17.51 14.31
N ILE A 81 -8.64 -16.19 14.26
CA ILE A 81 -7.69 -15.19 14.78
C ILE A 81 -7.48 -15.35 16.29
N ILE A 82 -8.51 -15.69 17.05
CA ILE A 82 -8.39 -15.96 18.49
C ILE A 82 -7.50 -17.16 18.76
N PHE A 83 -7.60 -18.22 17.98
CA PHE A 83 -6.73 -19.40 18.11
C PHE A 83 -5.27 -19.08 17.74
N LEU A 84 -5.06 -18.24 16.74
CA LEU A 84 -3.72 -17.85 16.27
C LEU A 84 -3.11 -16.66 17.03
N ARG A 85 -3.79 -16.13 18.05
CA ARG A 85 -3.39 -14.87 18.72
C ARG A 85 -1.95 -14.89 19.25
N ASP A 86 -1.50 -16.02 19.77
CA ASP A 86 -0.16 -16.13 20.37
C ASP A 86 0.93 -16.21 19.29
N ASP A 87 0.65 -16.92 18.18
CA ASP A 87 1.50 -16.95 17.00
C ASP A 87 1.58 -15.57 16.33
N ILE A 88 0.44 -14.87 16.24
CA ILE A 88 0.37 -13.50 15.73
C ILE A 88 1.22 -12.56 16.61
N ARG A 89 1.11 -12.64 17.95
CA ARG A 89 1.92 -11.83 18.86
C ARG A 89 3.41 -12.08 18.65
N LYS A 90 3.80 -13.35 18.61
CA LYS A 90 5.18 -13.76 18.39
C LYS A 90 5.72 -13.24 17.06
N SER A 91 4.99 -13.45 15.98
CA SER A 91 5.37 -12.98 14.65
C SER A 91 5.42 -11.45 14.53
N CYS A 92 4.51 -10.73 15.19
CA CYS A 92 4.55 -9.27 15.24
C CYS A 92 5.81 -8.76 15.93
N PHE A 93 6.24 -9.41 17.00
CA PHE A 93 7.47 -9.06 17.70
C PHE A 93 8.71 -9.40 16.86
N GLU A 94 8.81 -10.62 16.34
CA GLU A 94 9.99 -11.12 15.64
C GLU A 94 10.15 -10.53 14.24
N GLN A 95 9.08 -10.49 13.45
CA GLN A 95 9.13 -10.12 12.03
C GLN A 95 8.82 -8.64 11.78
N ALA A 96 7.77 -8.13 12.43
CA ALA A 96 7.37 -6.74 12.25
C ALA A 96 8.17 -5.76 13.11
N ARG A 97 9.01 -6.26 14.05
CA ARG A 97 9.79 -5.47 15.01
C ARG A 97 8.92 -4.45 15.73
N MET A 98 7.72 -4.86 16.07
CA MET A 98 6.78 -4.05 16.82
C MET A 98 6.99 -4.28 18.33
N GLY A 99 6.61 -3.30 19.13
CA GLY A 99 6.57 -3.44 20.57
C GLY A 99 5.62 -4.57 21.00
N ARG A 100 5.59 -4.84 22.31
CA ARG A 100 4.76 -5.91 22.88
C ARG A 100 3.26 -5.67 22.59
N ILE A 101 2.61 -6.62 21.93
CA ILE A 101 1.15 -6.64 21.75
C ILE A 101 0.53 -7.37 22.94
N ALA A 102 -0.18 -6.63 23.80
CA ALA A 102 -0.83 -7.20 24.98
C ALA A 102 -2.17 -7.84 24.63
N LYS A 103 -2.97 -7.17 23.78
CA LYS A 103 -4.33 -7.59 23.44
C LYS A 103 -4.55 -7.59 21.94
N ILE A 104 -5.35 -8.54 21.47
CA ILE A 104 -5.82 -8.61 20.09
C ILE A 104 -7.36 -8.62 20.13
N PHE A 105 -7.96 -7.65 19.44
CA PHE A 105 -9.40 -7.58 19.25
C PHE A 105 -9.75 -7.78 17.77
N THR A 106 -10.88 -8.39 17.53
CA THR A 106 -11.44 -8.57 16.19
C THR A 106 -12.66 -7.68 16.00
N ARG A 107 -12.79 -7.09 14.81
CA ARG A 107 -13.97 -6.31 14.39
C ARG A 107 -14.48 -6.89 13.08
N VAL A 108 -15.76 -7.28 13.04
CA VAL A 108 -16.35 -7.79 11.80
C VAL A 108 -16.60 -6.63 10.84
N GLN A 109 -16.04 -6.74 9.64
CA GLN A 109 -16.20 -5.80 8.52
C GLN A 109 -16.27 -6.61 7.23
N THR A 110 -17.35 -6.49 6.48
CA THR A 110 -17.60 -7.27 5.25
C THR A 110 -16.53 -7.08 4.17
N ALA A 111 -15.88 -5.91 4.14
CA ALA A 111 -14.82 -5.57 3.19
C ALA A 111 -13.40 -5.84 3.74
N ALA A 112 -13.28 -6.55 4.89
CA ALA A 112 -11.99 -6.85 5.47
C ALA A 112 -11.17 -7.83 4.62
N GLY A 113 -9.89 -7.55 4.48
CA GLY A 113 -8.91 -8.40 3.83
C GLY A 113 -7.89 -7.61 3.02
N ILE A 114 -6.66 -8.11 3.04
CA ILE A 114 -5.62 -7.58 2.19
C ILE A 114 -5.81 -8.18 0.81
N GLN A 115 -6.34 -7.40 -0.10
CA GLN A 115 -6.35 -7.76 -1.52
C GLN A 115 -4.89 -7.89 -1.96
N PRO A 116 -4.51 -8.99 -2.67
CA PRO A 116 -3.20 -9.02 -3.32
C PRO A 116 -3.08 -7.74 -4.15
N ASP A 117 -1.94 -7.06 -4.02
CA ASP A 117 -1.67 -5.88 -4.84
C ASP A 117 -2.12 -6.19 -6.26
N LYS A 118 -3.06 -5.41 -6.79
CA LYS A 118 -3.39 -5.49 -8.20
C LYS A 118 -2.05 -5.27 -8.89
N THR A 119 -1.46 -6.34 -9.40
CA THR A 119 -0.25 -6.26 -10.20
C THR A 119 -0.47 -5.14 -11.17
N ILE A 120 0.28 -4.04 -11.01
CA ILE A 120 0.24 -2.94 -11.97
C ILE A 120 0.45 -3.63 -13.32
N PRO A 121 -0.51 -3.60 -14.23
CA PRO A 121 -0.39 -4.35 -15.47
C PRO A 121 0.92 -3.95 -16.12
N GLU A 122 1.73 -4.94 -16.46
CA GLU A 122 3.04 -4.70 -17.05
C GLU A 122 2.86 -3.88 -18.32
N ALA A 123 3.52 -2.72 -18.37
CA ALA A 123 3.33 -1.77 -19.46
C ALA A 123 3.76 -2.44 -20.79
N LYS A 124 2.82 -2.67 -21.68
CA LYS A 124 3.11 -3.24 -22.99
C LYS A 124 3.99 -2.29 -23.81
N PRO A 125 5.01 -2.78 -24.51
CA PRO A 125 5.81 -1.93 -25.38
C PRO A 125 4.95 -1.44 -26.54
N VAL A 126 4.79 -0.11 -26.66
CA VAL A 126 4.05 0.51 -27.78
C VAL A 126 4.96 0.58 -29.00
N SER A 127 4.49 0.06 -30.13
CA SER A 127 5.26 0.03 -31.37
C SER A 127 5.54 1.44 -31.93
N LEU A 128 6.61 1.58 -32.72
CA LEU A 128 6.94 2.86 -33.37
C LEU A 128 5.84 3.31 -34.35
N GLN A 129 5.14 2.36 -34.98
CA GLN A 129 4.03 2.65 -35.87
C GLN A 129 2.84 3.27 -35.11
N GLN A 130 2.47 2.69 -33.98
CA GLN A 130 1.39 3.22 -33.12
C GLN A 130 1.72 4.63 -32.61
N LYS A 131 2.97 4.88 -32.23
CA LYS A 131 3.40 6.23 -31.83
C LYS A 131 3.31 7.25 -32.98
N LYS A 132 3.71 6.86 -34.20
CA LYS A 132 3.61 7.72 -35.39
C LYS A 132 2.16 8.00 -35.77
N GLN A 133 1.28 7.00 -35.73
CA GLN A 133 -0.13 7.15 -35.96
C GLN A 133 -0.78 8.10 -34.96
N LEU A 134 -0.52 7.91 -33.68
CA LEU A 134 -1.00 8.78 -32.62
C LEU A 134 -0.49 10.23 -32.79
N ALA A 135 0.75 10.41 -33.20
CA ALA A 135 1.31 11.73 -33.46
C ALA A 135 0.61 12.41 -34.65
N SER A 136 0.27 11.66 -35.70
CA SER A 136 -0.44 12.19 -36.88
C SER A 136 -1.87 12.58 -36.53
N GLU A 137 -2.59 11.79 -35.73
CA GLU A 137 -3.96 12.11 -35.28
C GLU A 137 -4.01 13.41 -34.45
N LEU A 138 -2.97 13.70 -33.70
CA LEU A 138 -2.91 14.89 -32.85
C LEU A 138 -2.32 16.13 -33.54
N GLN A 139 -1.92 16.05 -34.81
CA GLN A 139 -1.36 17.19 -35.56
C GLN A 139 -2.38 18.34 -35.76
N SER A 140 -3.68 18.05 -35.76
CA SER A 140 -4.75 19.06 -35.88
C SER A 140 -4.80 20.01 -34.66
N ILE A 141 -4.20 19.65 -33.53
CA ILE A 141 -4.20 20.44 -32.30
C ILE A 141 -3.11 21.50 -32.40
N LYS A 142 -3.51 22.79 -32.51
CA LYS A 142 -2.57 23.91 -32.64
C LYS A 142 -1.77 24.17 -31.37
N ASN A 143 -2.36 23.95 -30.17
CA ASN A 143 -1.67 24.18 -28.92
C ASN A 143 -0.67 23.05 -28.64
N ARG A 144 0.63 23.41 -28.62
CA ARG A 144 1.72 22.46 -28.44
C ARG A 144 1.68 21.74 -27.08
N GLN A 145 1.34 22.45 -26.00
CA GLN A 145 1.29 21.87 -24.65
C GLN A 145 0.12 20.87 -24.54
N LEU A 146 -1.04 21.24 -25.04
CA LEU A 146 -2.22 20.38 -25.06
C LEU A 146 -1.95 19.11 -25.91
N ARG A 147 -1.37 19.30 -27.10
CA ARG A 147 -0.99 18.18 -27.98
C ARG A 147 -0.04 17.20 -27.29
N HIS A 148 0.96 17.71 -26.57
CA HIS A 148 1.91 16.87 -25.82
C HIS A 148 1.22 16.13 -24.67
N ALA A 149 0.40 16.81 -23.88
CA ALA A 149 -0.35 16.19 -22.78
C ALA A 149 -1.30 15.08 -23.29
N MET A 150 -2.01 15.31 -24.41
CA MET A 150 -2.87 14.32 -25.02
C MET A 150 -2.08 13.13 -25.58
N PHE A 151 -0.91 13.38 -26.17
CA PHE A 151 -0.03 12.32 -26.65
C PHE A 151 0.42 11.41 -25.51
N GLU A 152 0.90 11.97 -24.39
CA GLU A 152 1.31 11.20 -23.22
C GLU A 152 0.15 10.43 -22.58
N ALA A 153 -1.04 11.04 -22.47
CA ALA A 153 -2.23 10.39 -21.94
C ALA A 153 -2.66 9.19 -22.81
N ARG A 154 -2.70 9.35 -24.13
CA ARG A 154 -3.03 8.27 -25.07
C ARG A 154 -1.96 7.18 -25.09
N LEU A 155 -0.68 7.56 -25.00
CA LEU A 155 0.43 6.62 -24.90
C LEU A 155 0.34 5.77 -23.62
N ALA A 156 -0.02 6.39 -22.50
CA ALA A 156 -0.26 5.69 -21.24
C ALA A 156 -1.46 4.74 -21.38
N GLN A 157 -2.54 5.17 -21.99
CA GLN A 157 -3.70 4.33 -22.25
C GLN A 157 -3.34 3.09 -23.08
N LEU A 158 -2.55 3.24 -24.17
CA LEU A 158 -2.10 2.12 -25.00
C LEU A 158 -1.18 1.15 -24.25
N ARG A 159 -0.38 1.65 -23.30
CA ARG A 159 0.49 0.81 -22.45
C ARG A 159 -0.29 -0.05 -21.47
N TYR A 160 -1.41 0.45 -20.94
CA TYR A 160 -2.15 -0.17 -19.85
C TYR A 160 -3.55 -0.66 -20.27
N SER A 161 -3.97 -0.51 -21.53
CA SER A 161 -5.21 -1.09 -22.01
C SER A 161 -5.08 -2.61 -21.97
N THR A 162 -5.73 -3.23 -21.01
CA THR A 162 -6.14 -4.63 -21.07
C THR A 162 -7.09 -4.75 -22.25
N GLY A 163 -6.73 -5.57 -23.23
CA GLY A 163 -7.46 -5.73 -24.49
C GLY A 163 -8.92 -6.19 -24.29
N GLU A 164 -9.78 -5.23 -23.99
CA GLU A 164 -11.20 -5.29 -24.26
C GLU A 164 -11.44 -4.40 -25.48
N THR A 165 -11.33 -5.01 -26.63
CA THR A 165 -12.04 -4.54 -27.83
C THR A 165 -13.42 -5.15 -27.81
N PRO A 166 -14.49 -4.37 -28.02
CA PRO A 166 -15.85 -4.86 -28.18
C PRO A 166 -16.01 -5.79 -29.37
#